data_fed1f0a8c0ab40cef7b00a433dfe0c6f
#
_entry.id   fed1f0a8c0ab40cef7b00a433dfe0c6f
#
_cell.length_a   1.000
_cell.length_b   1.000
_cell.length_c   1.000
_cell.angle_alpha   90.00
_cell.angle_beta   90.00
_cell.angle_gamma   90.00
#
_symmetry.space_group_name_H-M   'P 1'
#
loop_
_entity.id
_entity.type
_entity.pdbx_description
1 polymer ?
#
loop_
_entity_poly.entity_id
_entity_poly.type
_entity_poly.pdbx_seq_one_letter_code
_entity_poly.pdbx_strand_id
1 'polypeptide(L)'
;MARMRVLEWVRYPNGVWNLPRDQARALSQAVPGVEVWCPESRAEAEALLPEADVVLGFAVRPDNLARAASLRWIHCTAASVTGVLFPALVESDVLVTNARGLHGDAMAEHALGLMLAFARKLHHARAAPRAH
;
A
#
# COMPACT_ATOMS: atom_id res chain seq x y z
N MET A 1 1.15 19.18 21.25
CA MET A 1 1.40 17.75 20.97
C MET A 1 2.24 17.66 19.70
N ALA A 2 3.30 16.83 19.69
CA ALA A 2 4.09 16.62 18.50
C ALA A 2 3.19 16.01 17.39
N ARG A 3 3.30 16.51 16.16
CA ARG A 3 2.61 15.95 15.00
C ARG A 3 3.27 14.62 14.61
N MET A 4 2.47 13.59 14.35
CA MET A 4 2.94 12.33 13.75
C MET A 4 3.08 12.52 12.25
N ARG A 5 4.29 12.33 11.72
CA ARG A 5 4.61 12.52 10.30
C ARG A 5 4.57 11.20 9.58
N VAL A 6 3.64 11.07 8.65
CA VAL A 6 3.42 9.87 7.85
C VAL A 6 3.93 10.11 6.43
N LEU A 7 4.97 9.40 6.02
CA LEU A 7 5.47 9.40 4.65
C LEU A 7 4.71 8.36 3.84
N GLU A 8 3.85 8.80 2.94
CA GLU A 8 3.15 7.93 1.99
C GLU A 8 4.03 7.66 0.77
N TRP A 9 4.34 6.39 0.51
CA TRP A 9 5.03 5.96 -0.70
C TRP A 9 4.50 4.60 -1.18
N VAL A 10 3.24 4.60 -1.66
CA VAL A 10 2.62 3.44 -2.30
C VAL A 10 2.72 3.64 -3.81
N ARG A 11 3.78 3.12 -4.41
CA ARG A 11 4.07 3.25 -5.84
C ARG A 11 4.36 1.89 -6.44
N TYR A 12 3.58 1.53 -7.44
CA TYR A 12 3.75 0.32 -8.23
C TYR A 12 4.10 0.68 -9.68
N PRO A 13 4.91 -0.13 -10.38
CA PRO A 13 5.36 0.19 -11.74
C PRO A 13 4.22 0.43 -12.74
N ASN A 14 3.08 -0.23 -12.56
CA ASN A 14 1.89 -0.08 -13.41
C ASN A 14 0.96 1.07 -12.98
N GLY A 15 1.23 1.72 -11.85
CA GLY A 15 0.42 2.82 -11.31
C GLY A 15 -0.96 2.43 -10.77
N VAL A 16 -1.46 1.23 -11.06
CA VAL A 16 -2.84 0.81 -10.74
C VAL A 16 -3.11 0.74 -9.23
N TRP A 17 -2.09 0.38 -8.47
CA TRP A 17 -2.20 0.18 -7.02
C TRP A 17 -1.63 1.36 -6.21
N ASN A 18 -1.35 2.48 -6.86
CA ASN A 18 -0.92 3.68 -6.15
C ASN A 18 -2.05 4.22 -5.29
N LEU A 19 -1.72 4.71 -4.09
CA LEU A 19 -2.70 5.38 -3.25
C LEU A 19 -3.10 6.72 -3.90
N PRO A 20 -4.40 6.96 -4.15
CA PRO A 20 -4.87 8.26 -4.64
C PRO A 20 -4.56 9.38 -3.63
N ARG A 21 -4.14 10.55 -4.13
CA ARG A 21 -3.71 11.67 -3.27
C ARG A 21 -4.80 12.24 -2.40
N ASP A 22 -6.03 12.24 -2.88
CA ASP A 22 -7.20 12.64 -2.10
C ASP A 22 -7.43 11.72 -0.91
N GLN A 23 -7.25 10.41 -1.07
CA GLN A 23 -7.32 9.44 0.02
C GLN A 23 -6.16 9.63 1.02
N ALA A 24 -4.94 9.86 0.54
CA ALA A 24 -3.80 10.15 1.42
C ALA A 24 -4.04 11.43 2.24
N ARG A 25 -4.59 12.49 1.62
CA ARG A 25 -4.97 13.73 2.33
C ARG A 25 -6.11 13.52 3.32
N ALA A 26 -7.07 12.67 3.00
CA ALA A 26 -8.18 12.33 3.89
C ALA A 26 -7.68 11.75 5.24
N LEU A 27 -6.56 11.03 5.26
CA LEU A 27 -5.95 10.55 6.50
C LEU A 27 -5.55 11.69 7.45
N SER A 28 -4.93 12.75 6.93
CA SER A 28 -4.58 13.94 7.75
C SER A 28 -5.80 14.66 8.29
N GLN A 29 -6.93 14.61 7.58
CA GLN A 29 -8.18 15.23 8.00
C GLN A 29 -8.93 14.38 9.04
N ALA A 30 -8.85 13.05 8.88
CA ALA A 30 -9.57 12.10 9.73
C ALA A 30 -8.92 11.95 11.12
N VAL A 31 -7.59 12.15 11.23
CA VAL A 31 -6.86 11.90 12.47
C VAL A 31 -6.15 13.17 12.93
N PRO A 32 -6.65 13.86 13.98
CA PRO A 32 -5.99 15.03 14.52
C PRO A 32 -4.55 14.74 14.97
N GLY A 33 -3.62 15.61 14.59
CA GLY A 33 -2.19 15.46 14.93
C GLY A 33 -1.40 14.59 13.97
N VAL A 34 -2.02 14.07 12.89
CA VAL A 34 -1.33 13.38 11.80
C VAL A 34 -1.11 14.33 10.64
N GLU A 35 0.12 14.32 10.11
CA GLU A 35 0.51 15.01 8.89
C GLU A 35 0.98 14.00 7.88
N VAL A 36 0.32 13.90 6.71
CA VAL A 36 0.69 12.96 5.64
C VAL A 36 1.45 13.69 4.55
N TRP A 37 2.65 13.22 4.29
CA TRP A 37 3.52 13.69 3.21
C TRP A 37 3.38 12.76 2.01
N CYS A 38 3.08 13.33 0.84
CA CYS A 38 2.86 12.59 -0.41
C CYS A 38 3.88 13.06 -1.46
N PRO A 39 5.16 12.63 -1.39
CA PRO A 39 6.20 13.07 -2.32
C PRO A 39 5.89 12.70 -3.76
N GLU A 40 6.37 13.53 -4.69
CA GLU A 40 6.20 13.33 -6.13
C GLU A 40 7.23 12.36 -6.70
N SER A 41 8.42 12.35 -6.11
CA SER A 41 9.56 11.58 -6.59
C SER A 41 10.18 10.76 -5.47
N ARG A 42 10.94 9.74 -5.89
CA ARG A 42 11.71 8.94 -4.94
C ARG A 42 12.76 9.75 -4.20
N ALA A 43 13.41 10.67 -4.87
CA ALA A 43 14.40 11.55 -4.25
C ALA A 43 13.79 12.41 -3.14
N GLU A 44 12.58 12.91 -3.35
CA GLU A 44 11.83 13.65 -2.35
C GLU A 44 11.42 12.73 -1.16
N ALA A 45 10.93 11.52 -1.44
CA ALA A 45 10.62 10.54 -0.39
C ALA A 45 11.84 10.19 0.46
N GLU A 46 13.00 10.03 -0.16
CA GLU A 46 14.26 9.77 0.53
C GLU A 46 14.77 10.98 1.33
N ALA A 47 14.48 12.20 0.89
CA ALA A 47 14.81 13.42 1.63
C ALA A 47 13.93 13.58 2.89
N LEU A 48 12.67 13.15 2.84
CA LEU A 48 11.72 13.24 3.96
C LEU A 48 11.87 12.08 4.97
N LEU A 49 12.47 10.96 4.56
CA LEU A 49 12.55 9.74 5.35
C LEU A 49 13.19 9.92 6.75
N PRO A 50 14.24 10.73 6.96
CA PRO A 50 14.85 10.92 8.29
C PRO A 50 13.89 11.48 9.34
N GLU A 51 12.89 12.24 8.91
CA GLU A 51 11.93 12.90 9.79
C GLU A 51 10.60 12.14 9.91
N ALA A 52 10.36 11.12 9.10
CA ALA A 52 9.13 10.35 9.11
C ALA A 52 9.01 9.46 10.35
N ASP A 53 7.93 9.58 11.11
CA ASP A 53 7.60 8.70 12.23
C ASP A 53 6.99 7.38 11.74
N VAL A 54 6.24 7.44 10.64
CA VAL A 54 5.54 6.31 10.02
C VAL A 54 5.79 6.32 8.52
N VAL A 55 5.98 5.14 7.94
CA VAL A 55 5.96 4.95 6.48
C VAL A 55 4.75 4.12 6.09
N LEU A 56 3.91 4.67 5.21
CA LEU A 56 2.82 3.98 4.54
C LEU A 56 3.29 3.56 3.14
N GLY A 57 3.52 2.26 2.95
CA GLY A 57 3.99 1.71 1.68
C GLY A 57 5.41 1.19 1.69
N PHE A 58 6.21 1.54 0.67
CA PHE A 58 7.46 0.85 0.31
C PHE A 58 8.68 1.78 0.20
N ALA A 59 8.72 2.86 1.00
CA ALA A 59 9.84 3.81 0.96
C ALA A 59 11.12 3.25 1.56
N VAL A 60 11.01 2.38 2.60
CA VAL A 60 12.15 1.84 3.35
C VAL A 60 12.76 0.64 2.64
N ARG A 61 14.09 0.62 2.60
CA ARG A 61 14.92 -0.41 1.95
C ARG A 61 16.20 -0.63 2.75
N PRO A 62 16.97 -1.71 2.44
CA PRO A 62 18.25 -1.98 3.12
C PRO A 62 19.27 -0.84 3.05
N ASP A 63 19.27 -0.08 1.96
CA ASP A 63 20.22 1.00 1.69
C ASP A 63 19.85 2.34 2.35
N ASN A 64 18.62 2.49 2.89
CA ASN A 64 18.17 3.75 3.48
C ASN A 64 17.61 3.64 4.91
N LEU A 65 17.45 2.45 5.47
CA LEU A 65 16.94 2.26 6.83
C LEU A 65 17.74 3.06 7.87
N ALA A 66 19.07 3.06 7.76
CA ALA A 66 19.94 3.80 8.68
C ALA A 66 19.70 5.31 8.70
N ARG A 67 19.08 5.87 7.65
CA ARG A 67 18.71 7.29 7.55
C ARG A 67 17.35 7.59 8.17
N ALA A 68 16.51 6.58 8.41
CA ALA A 68 15.16 6.72 8.95
C ALA A 68 15.19 6.89 10.48
N ALA A 69 15.84 7.94 10.98
CA ALA A 69 16.17 8.12 12.39
C ALA A 69 14.93 8.25 13.31
N SER A 70 13.80 8.76 12.79
CA SER A 70 12.56 8.96 13.56
C SER A 70 11.58 7.80 13.38
N LEU A 71 11.88 6.83 12.51
CA LEU A 71 10.92 5.81 12.08
C LEU A 71 10.59 4.83 13.21
N ARG A 72 9.31 4.66 13.47
CA ARG A 72 8.78 3.73 14.48
C ARG A 72 7.82 2.71 13.92
N TRP A 73 7.22 2.97 12.75
CA TRP A 73 6.21 2.09 12.19
C TRP A 73 6.22 2.11 10.65
N ILE A 74 6.13 0.92 10.05
CA ILE A 74 5.89 0.74 8.61
C ILE A 74 4.56 0.00 8.46
N HIS A 75 3.63 0.57 7.71
CA HIS A 75 2.45 -0.15 7.22
C HIS A 75 2.60 -0.52 5.75
N CYS A 76 2.76 -1.81 5.48
CA CYS A 76 2.81 -2.37 4.14
C CYS A 76 1.38 -2.54 3.60
N THR A 77 1.03 -1.88 2.51
CA THR A 77 -0.30 -1.98 1.90
C THR A 77 -0.57 -3.30 1.16
N ALA A 78 0.43 -4.18 1.06
CA ALA A 78 0.28 -5.52 0.52
C ALA A 78 -0.10 -6.54 1.61
N ALA A 79 -0.71 -7.66 1.21
CA ALA A 79 -1.01 -8.77 2.11
C ALA A 79 0.25 -9.55 2.53
N SER A 80 1.31 -9.52 1.73
CA SER A 80 2.61 -10.14 2.03
C SER A 80 3.63 -9.08 2.44
N VAL A 81 4.42 -9.38 3.45
CA VAL A 81 5.54 -8.56 3.91
C VAL A 81 6.88 -8.94 3.26
N THR A 82 6.92 -9.97 2.41
CA THR A 82 8.16 -10.52 1.81
C THR A 82 8.95 -9.44 1.06
N GLY A 83 8.28 -8.47 0.43
CA GLY A 83 8.94 -7.37 -0.28
C GLY A 83 9.40 -6.20 0.60
N VAL A 84 9.09 -6.25 1.91
CA VAL A 84 9.42 -5.18 2.87
C VAL A 84 10.45 -5.65 3.89
N LEU A 85 10.38 -6.92 4.31
CA LEU A 85 11.29 -7.46 5.33
C LEU A 85 12.68 -7.74 4.75
N PHE A 86 13.69 -7.29 5.48
CA PHE A 86 15.11 -7.61 5.27
C PHE A 86 15.82 -7.68 6.63
N PRO A 87 17.00 -8.31 6.74
CA PRO A 87 17.63 -8.62 8.03
C PRO A 87 17.72 -7.43 8.98
N ALA A 88 18.25 -6.30 8.55
CA ALA A 88 18.42 -5.12 9.40
C ALA A 88 17.08 -4.53 9.90
N LEU A 89 15.99 -4.66 9.13
CA LEU A 89 14.67 -4.22 9.59
C LEU A 89 14.09 -5.18 10.63
N VAL A 90 14.30 -6.50 10.45
CA VAL A 90 13.83 -7.52 11.40
C VAL A 90 14.55 -7.38 12.75
N GLU A 91 15.81 -6.96 12.75
CA GLU A 91 16.63 -6.71 13.95
C GLU A 91 16.35 -5.34 14.60
N SER A 92 15.55 -4.47 13.96
CA SER A 92 15.23 -3.13 14.47
C SER A 92 14.00 -3.14 15.37
N ASP A 93 13.80 -2.04 16.12
CA ASP A 93 12.59 -1.79 16.94
C ASP A 93 11.41 -1.25 16.12
N VAL A 94 11.53 -1.18 14.78
CA VAL A 94 10.46 -0.65 13.91
C VAL A 94 9.32 -1.65 13.81
N LEU A 95 8.12 -1.23 14.21
CA LEU A 95 6.91 -2.05 14.04
C LEU A 95 6.59 -2.19 12.54
N VAL A 96 6.31 -3.41 12.10
CA VAL A 96 5.84 -3.68 10.73
C VAL A 96 4.46 -4.31 10.77
N THR A 97 3.51 -3.71 10.06
CA THR A 97 2.15 -4.24 9.87
C THR A 97 1.81 -4.33 8.38
N ASN A 98 0.79 -5.11 8.04
CA ASN A 98 0.39 -5.30 6.65
C ASN A 98 -1.15 -5.34 6.47
N ALA A 99 -1.59 -5.38 5.21
CA ALA A 99 -3.00 -5.43 4.83
C ALA A 99 -3.54 -6.85 4.67
N ARG A 100 -2.95 -7.85 5.35
CA ARG A 100 -3.41 -9.24 5.28
C ARG A 100 -4.84 -9.38 5.80
N GLY A 101 -5.66 -10.15 5.08
CA GLY A 101 -7.06 -10.42 5.43
C GLY A 101 -8.07 -9.45 4.81
N LEU A 102 -7.66 -8.27 4.35
CA LEU A 102 -8.59 -7.26 3.80
C LEU A 102 -9.22 -7.65 2.45
N HIS A 103 -8.55 -8.50 1.67
CA HIS A 103 -9.00 -8.84 0.31
C HIS A 103 -9.71 -10.19 0.21
N GLY A 104 -9.84 -10.94 1.32
CA GLY A 104 -10.34 -12.31 1.33
C GLY A 104 -11.73 -12.43 0.71
N ASP A 105 -12.67 -11.64 1.17
CA ASP A 105 -14.07 -11.68 0.73
C ASP A 105 -14.19 -11.32 -0.76
N ALA A 106 -13.60 -10.21 -1.17
CA ALA A 106 -13.62 -9.76 -2.57
C ALA A 106 -12.97 -10.77 -3.52
N MET A 107 -11.88 -11.42 -3.10
CA MET A 107 -11.23 -12.48 -3.88
C MET A 107 -12.10 -13.73 -3.98
N ALA A 108 -12.76 -14.13 -2.88
CA ALA A 108 -13.66 -15.28 -2.87
C ALA A 108 -14.89 -15.05 -3.77
N GLU A 109 -15.52 -13.89 -3.67
CA GLU A 109 -16.64 -13.48 -4.52
C GLU A 109 -16.26 -13.48 -6.00
N HIS A 110 -15.09 -12.93 -6.33
CA HIS A 110 -14.59 -12.91 -7.70
C HIS A 110 -14.33 -14.32 -8.23
N ALA A 111 -13.70 -15.19 -7.44
CA ALA A 111 -13.45 -16.58 -7.81
C ALA A 111 -14.76 -17.35 -8.05
N LEU A 112 -15.73 -17.21 -7.15
CA LEU A 112 -17.06 -17.82 -7.32
C LEU A 112 -17.77 -17.28 -8.56
N GLY A 113 -17.71 -15.98 -8.78
CA GLY A 113 -18.26 -15.35 -10.00
C GLY A 113 -17.69 -15.92 -11.27
N LEU A 114 -16.36 -16.11 -11.33
CA LEU A 114 -15.69 -16.74 -12.47
C LEU A 114 -16.12 -18.22 -12.63
N MET A 115 -16.16 -19.00 -11.55
CA MET A 115 -16.60 -20.40 -11.61
C MET A 115 -18.02 -20.51 -12.17
N LEU A 116 -18.94 -19.67 -11.72
CA LEU A 116 -20.31 -19.62 -12.22
C LEU A 116 -20.38 -19.17 -13.67
N ALA A 117 -19.59 -18.17 -14.06
CA ALA A 117 -19.52 -17.70 -15.43
C ALA A 117 -19.05 -18.81 -16.40
N PHE A 118 -18.05 -19.59 -16.02
CA PHE A 118 -17.60 -20.75 -16.81
C PHE A 118 -18.63 -21.86 -16.81
N ALA A 119 -19.18 -22.27 -15.65
CA ALA A 119 -20.18 -23.31 -15.55
C ALA A 119 -21.42 -23.02 -16.39
N ARG A 120 -21.86 -21.77 -16.43
CA ARG A 120 -23.03 -21.30 -17.20
C ARG A 120 -22.67 -20.85 -18.61
N LYS A 121 -21.42 -20.98 -19.04
CA LYS A 121 -20.95 -20.58 -20.40
C LYS A 121 -21.25 -19.12 -20.75
N LEU A 122 -21.23 -18.21 -19.78
CA LEU A 122 -21.60 -16.78 -19.98
C LEU A 122 -20.62 -16.08 -20.94
N HIS A 123 -19.37 -16.51 -21.00
CA HIS A 123 -18.38 -16.02 -21.94
C HIS A 123 -18.75 -16.32 -23.42
N HIS A 124 -19.45 -17.44 -23.71
CA HIS A 124 -19.98 -17.75 -25.04
C HIS A 124 -21.16 -16.85 -25.41
N ALA A 125 -22.06 -16.58 -24.44
CA ALA A 125 -23.20 -15.70 -24.67
C ALA A 125 -22.79 -14.27 -25.07
N ARG A 126 -21.67 -13.77 -24.50
CA ARG A 126 -21.12 -12.45 -24.86
C ARG A 126 -20.48 -12.44 -26.25
N ALA A 127 -19.91 -13.56 -26.70
CA ALA A 127 -19.25 -13.68 -28.00
C ALA A 127 -20.26 -13.95 -29.13
N ALA A 128 -21.52 -14.29 -28.83
CA ALA A 128 -22.55 -14.51 -29.85
C ALA A 128 -22.86 -13.20 -30.58
N PRO A 129 -22.90 -13.20 -31.94
CA PRO A 129 -23.31 -12.04 -32.71
C PRO A 129 -24.74 -11.64 -32.31
N ARG A 130 -24.98 -10.34 -32.06
CA ARG A 130 -26.33 -9.84 -31.89
C ARG A 130 -27.05 -10.03 -33.23
N ALA A 131 -28.01 -10.97 -33.30
CA ALA A 131 -28.96 -11.02 -34.42
C ALA A 131 -29.78 -9.74 -34.38
N HIS A 132 -29.65 -8.92 -35.40
CA HIS A 132 -30.50 -7.74 -35.66
C HIS A 132 -31.83 -8.20 -36.23
#